data_4988f7d35dc5dee43821f5bfd8ccca8c
#
_entry.id   4988f7d35dc5dee43821f5bfd8ccca8c
#
_cell.length_a   1.000
_cell.length_b   1.000
_cell.length_c   1.000
_cell.angle_alpha   90.00
_cell.angle_beta   90.00
_cell.angle_gamma   90.00
#
_symmetry.space_group_name_H-M   'P 1'
#
loop_
_entity.id
_entity.type
_entity.pdbx_description
1 polymer ?
#
loop_
_entity_poly.entity_id
_entity_poly.type
_entity_poly.pdbx_seq_one_letter_code
_entity_poly.pdbx_strand_id
1 'polypeptide(L)'
;QALTACYFYMKDSWNDMSLELMFINDCASDDCEKGGSGLTNEGDIYQLETFNIFTTNSKVSQFWNMAYRAIYQINTLLDKSEIFRSANTDLTEEDKTLLTRYENEARWLRGVWYFNLAYLWGDVPLFLHAEQPADIYKPRTPVAQIWEQVIADFTVATALPKRSEYSEEDTGRVTSGAAYAMLGRTY
;
A
#
# COMPACT_ATOMS: atom_id res chain seq x y z
N GLN A 1 9.83 -10.73 -10.94
CA GLN A 1 10.62 -9.52 -10.66
C GLN A 1 9.74 -8.28 -10.43
N ALA A 2 8.83 -7.89 -11.37
CA ALA A 2 8.01 -6.68 -11.23
C ALA A 2 7.11 -6.71 -9.99
N LEU A 3 6.42 -7.83 -9.71
CA LEU A 3 5.61 -7.98 -8.50
C LEU A 3 6.47 -7.93 -7.22
N THR A 4 7.67 -8.52 -7.23
CA THR A 4 8.60 -8.44 -6.09
C THR A 4 8.99 -6.99 -5.78
N ALA A 5 9.12 -6.14 -6.80
CA ALA A 5 9.35 -4.71 -6.61
C ALA A 5 8.16 -3.99 -5.94
N CYS A 6 6.92 -4.46 -6.13
CA CYS A 6 5.75 -3.93 -5.43
C CYS A 6 5.77 -4.28 -3.92
N TYR A 7 6.28 -5.47 -3.56
CA TYR A 7 6.46 -5.87 -2.16
C TYR A 7 7.60 -5.12 -1.46
N PHE A 8 8.57 -4.59 -2.21
CA PHE A 8 9.75 -3.93 -1.66
C PHE A 8 9.38 -2.82 -0.67
N TYR A 9 8.41 -1.98 -1.02
CA TYR A 9 7.94 -0.88 -0.16
C TYR A 9 7.23 -1.34 1.13
N MET A 10 6.89 -2.63 1.24
CA MET A 10 6.29 -3.22 2.45
C MET A 10 7.36 -3.79 3.40
N LYS A 11 8.60 -3.93 2.95
CA LYS A 11 9.64 -4.75 3.60
C LYS A 11 10.99 -4.06 3.63
N ASP A 12 11.22 -2.86 3.88
CA ASP A 12 12.61 -2.42 3.97
C ASP A 12 12.99 -1.85 5.35
N SER A 13 14.27 -1.91 5.66
CA SER A 13 14.85 -1.88 6.98
C SER A 13 14.92 -0.51 7.67
N TRP A 14 14.75 0.61 6.95
CA TRP A 14 14.87 1.96 7.53
C TRP A 14 13.93 3.02 6.94
N ASN A 15 13.22 2.69 5.87
CA ASN A 15 12.22 3.54 5.23
C ASN A 15 11.07 2.66 4.74
N ASP A 16 10.59 1.76 5.60
CA ASP A 16 9.46 0.91 5.26
C ASP A 16 8.15 1.44 5.82
N MET A 17 7.06 0.92 5.29
CA MET A 17 5.73 1.26 5.74
C MET A 17 5.54 1.01 7.25
N SER A 18 6.13 -0.06 7.76
CA SER A 18 5.96 -0.46 9.17
C SER A 18 6.61 0.52 10.11
N LEU A 19 7.83 0.99 9.80
CA LEU A 19 8.55 1.94 10.64
C LEU A 19 7.86 3.31 10.69
N GLU A 20 7.45 3.83 9.53
CA GLU A 20 6.77 5.12 9.48
C GLU A 20 5.38 5.05 10.13
N LEU A 21 4.64 3.95 9.94
CA LEU A 21 3.36 3.74 10.64
C LEU A 21 3.54 3.57 12.15
N MET A 22 4.62 2.92 12.60
CA MET A 22 4.94 2.84 14.03
C MET A 22 5.13 4.25 14.62
N PHE A 23 5.94 5.10 14.00
CA PHE A 23 6.11 6.47 14.48
C PHE A 23 4.80 7.27 14.46
N ILE A 24 4.03 7.17 13.37
CA ILE A 24 2.79 7.93 13.24
C ILE A 24 1.72 7.43 14.22
N ASN A 25 1.55 6.14 14.39
CA ASN A 25 0.49 5.57 15.22
C ASN A 25 0.88 5.51 16.69
N ASP A 26 2.08 4.97 17.01
CA ASP A 26 2.45 4.69 18.39
C ASP A 26 2.86 5.98 19.11
N CYS A 27 3.61 6.88 18.45
CA CYS A 27 3.99 8.15 19.07
C CYS A 27 2.85 9.18 19.08
N ALA A 28 1.83 9.04 18.22
CA ALA A 28 0.61 9.86 18.29
C ALA A 28 -0.45 9.23 19.22
N SER A 29 -0.04 8.35 20.13
CA SER A 29 -0.87 7.79 21.19
C SER A 29 -0.30 8.15 22.56
N ASP A 30 -1.06 7.93 23.62
CA ASP A 30 -0.62 8.08 25.02
C ASP A 30 0.13 6.86 25.54
N ASP A 31 0.30 5.83 24.71
CA ASP A 31 1.00 4.59 25.07
C ASP A 31 2.52 4.63 24.82
N CYS A 32 3.01 5.62 24.06
CA CYS A 32 4.40 5.70 23.67
C CYS A 32 4.94 7.13 23.74
N GLU A 33 6.11 7.30 24.33
CA GLU A 33 6.89 8.53 24.30
C GLU A 33 8.08 8.38 23.32
N LYS A 34 8.44 9.47 22.64
CA LYS A 34 9.57 9.44 21.69
C LYS A 34 10.91 9.07 22.36
N GLY A 35 11.03 9.31 23.67
CA GLY A 35 12.29 9.17 24.39
C GLY A 35 13.36 10.19 23.95
N GLY A 36 14.64 9.83 24.12
CA GLY A 36 15.78 10.66 23.72
C GLY A 36 16.25 11.65 24.78
N SER A 37 17.30 12.43 24.45
CA SER A 37 18.01 13.28 25.39
C SER A 37 17.43 14.69 25.56
N GLY A 38 16.40 15.05 24.81
CA GLY A 38 15.75 16.36 24.88
C GLY A 38 14.74 16.60 23.76
N LEU A 39 14.02 17.71 23.83
CA LEU A 39 12.92 18.05 22.92
C LEU A 39 13.33 18.20 21.46
N THR A 40 14.57 18.60 21.20
CA THR A 40 15.11 18.77 19.85
C THR A 40 15.66 17.49 19.23
N ASN A 41 15.83 16.44 20.02
CA ASN A 41 16.21 15.13 19.53
C ASN A 41 14.97 14.48 18.89
N GLU A 42 15.04 14.12 17.61
CA GLU A 42 13.88 13.60 16.85
C GLU A 42 12.65 14.53 16.94
N GLY A 43 12.83 15.80 16.60
CA GLY A 43 11.79 16.83 16.72
C GLY A 43 10.51 16.51 15.95
N ASP A 44 10.60 15.81 14.82
CA ASP A 44 9.43 15.39 14.02
C ASP A 44 8.60 14.31 14.73
N ILE A 45 9.22 13.41 15.49
CA ILE A 45 8.51 12.44 16.33
C ILE A 45 7.87 13.15 17.52
N TYR A 46 8.54 14.14 18.11
CA TYR A 46 7.96 14.96 19.18
C TYR A 46 6.71 15.73 18.74
N GLN A 47 6.66 16.18 17.48
CA GLN A 47 5.45 16.80 16.92
C GLN A 47 4.28 15.80 16.86
N LEU A 48 4.54 14.52 16.55
CA LEU A 48 3.52 13.47 16.54
C LEU A 48 3.01 13.21 17.96
N GLU A 49 3.91 13.03 18.94
CA GLU A 49 3.59 12.80 20.35
C GLU A 49 2.74 13.94 20.96
N THR A 50 3.03 15.17 20.60
CA THR A 50 2.32 16.35 21.14
C THR A 50 1.13 16.79 20.30
N PHE A 51 0.79 16.06 19.23
CA PHE A 51 -0.27 16.43 18.26
C PHE A 51 -0.09 17.83 17.65
N ASN A 52 1.13 18.36 17.66
CA ASN A 52 1.47 19.65 17.07
C ASN A 52 2.26 19.46 15.78
N ILE A 53 1.61 18.82 14.79
CA ILE A 53 2.23 18.36 13.56
C ILE A 53 2.25 19.47 12.53
N PHE A 54 3.44 19.86 12.09
CA PHE A 54 3.60 20.83 10.99
C PHE A 54 3.62 20.13 9.64
N THR A 55 3.24 20.86 8.60
CA THR A 55 3.25 20.37 7.20
C THR A 55 4.65 20.00 6.70
N THR A 56 5.70 20.45 7.40
CA THR A 56 7.11 20.12 7.14
C THR A 56 7.60 18.87 7.85
N ASN A 57 6.73 18.18 8.62
CA ASN A 57 7.11 16.97 9.33
C ASN A 57 7.62 15.89 8.38
N SER A 58 8.85 15.41 8.60
CA SER A 58 9.49 14.47 7.69
C SER A 58 8.84 13.09 7.70
N LYS A 59 8.36 12.62 8.85
CA LYS A 59 7.73 11.29 8.98
C LYS A 59 6.43 11.23 8.18
N VAL A 60 5.60 12.24 8.29
CA VAL A 60 4.35 12.36 7.53
C VAL A 60 4.62 12.45 6.03
N SER A 61 5.58 13.27 5.61
CA SER A 61 5.91 13.43 4.18
C SER A 61 6.62 12.21 3.60
N GLN A 62 7.45 11.51 4.37
CA GLN A 62 8.09 10.26 3.94
C GLN A 62 7.05 9.17 3.67
N PHE A 63 6.11 8.95 4.58
CA PHE A 63 5.04 7.98 4.35
C PHE A 63 4.20 8.31 3.11
N TRP A 64 3.78 9.57 2.97
CA TRP A 64 3.03 10.03 1.80
C TRP A 64 3.76 9.75 0.49
N ASN A 65 5.02 10.15 0.40
CA ASN A 65 5.83 9.95 -0.79
C ASN A 65 6.05 8.45 -1.11
N MET A 66 6.29 7.64 -0.09
CA MET A 66 6.45 6.20 -0.22
C MET A 66 5.17 5.53 -0.71
N ALA A 67 4.02 5.89 -0.15
CA ALA A 67 2.72 5.36 -0.54
C ALA A 67 2.44 5.60 -2.03
N TYR A 68 2.62 6.83 -2.51
CA TYR A 68 2.36 7.13 -3.93
C TYR A 68 3.40 6.55 -4.88
N ARG A 69 4.66 6.38 -4.46
CA ARG A 69 5.65 5.62 -5.25
C ARG A 69 5.27 4.14 -5.37
N ALA A 70 4.84 3.53 -4.27
CA ALA A 70 4.38 2.15 -4.27
C ALA A 70 3.13 1.97 -5.16
N ILE A 71 2.14 2.85 -5.02
CA ILE A 71 0.93 2.85 -5.85
C ILE A 71 1.28 2.99 -7.34
N TYR A 72 2.20 3.88 -7.69
CA TYR A 72 2.66 4.03 -9.07
C TYR A 72 3.29 2.75 -9.62
N GLN A 73 4.16 2.08 -8.85
CA GLN A 73 4.76 0.80 -9.24
C GLN A 73 3.71 -0.30 -9.42
N ILE A 74 2.74 -0.37 -8.51
CA ILE A 74 1.64 -1.34 -8.59
C ILE A 74 0.78 -1.08 -9.82
N ASN A 75 0.37 0.16 -10.05
CA ASN A 75 -0.41 0.54 -11.23
C ASN A 75 0.36 0.27 -12.53
N THR A 76 1.68 0.54 -12.56
CA THR A 76 2.53 0.20 -13.71
C THR A 76 2.52 -1.31 -14.00
N LEU A 77 2.54 -2.15 -12.98
CA LEU A 77 2.43 -3.59 -13.14
C LEU A 77 1.07 -3.97 -13.71
N LEU A 78 -0.02 -3.44 -13.14
CA LEU A 78 -1.38 -3.75 -13.57
C LEU A 78 -1.64 -3.32 -15.01
N ASP A 79 -1.26 -2.10 -15.39
CA ASP A 79 -1.40 -1.58 -16.75
C ASP A 79 -0.60 -2.41 -17.78
N LYS A 80 0.64 -2.75 -17.43
CA LYS A 80 1.48 -3.61 -18.29
C LYS A 80 0.98 -5.04 -18.38
N SER A 81 0.39 -5.58 -17.32
CA SER A 81 -0.25 -6.88 -17.31
C SER A 81 -1.44 -6.93 -18.26
N GLU A 82 -2.27 -5.90 -18.26
CA GLU A 82 -3.40 -5.77 -19.18
C GLU A 82 -2.93 -5.68 -20.64
N ILE A 83 -1.91 -4.87 -20.93
CA ILE A 83 -1.31 -4.77 -22.25
C ILE A 83 -0.73 -6.13 -22.69
N PHE A 84 0.00 -6.81 -21.82
CA PHE A 84 0.58 -8.12 -22.09
C PHE A 84 -0.50 -9.16 -22.41
N ARG A 85 -1.57 -9.21 -21.61
CA ARG A 85 -2.71 -10.10 -21.82
C ARG A 85 -3.39 -9.85 -23.17
N SER A 86 -3.55 -8.59 -23.55
CA SER A 86 -4.19 -8.20 -24.81
C SER A 86 -3.32 -8.51 -26.03
N ALA A 87 -2.00 -8.43 -25.90
CA ALA A 87 -1.06 -8.68 -26.98
C ALA A 87 -0.75 -10.18 -27.19
N ASN A 88 -1.00 -11.05 -26.20
CA ASN A 88 -0.68 -12.48 -26.24
C ASN A 88 -1.96 -13.29 -26.11
N THR A 89 -2.62 -13.56 -27.25
CA THR A 89 -3.90 -14.31 -27.29
C THR A 89 -3.74 -15.83 -27.13
N ASP A 90 -2.53 -16.34 -27.23
CA ASP A 90 -2.13 -17.75 -27.19
C ASP A 90 -1.61 -18.21 -25.81
N LEU A 91 -1.80 -17.39 -24.77
CA LEU A 91 -1.46 -17.75 -23.40
C LEU A 91 -2.17 -19.03 -22.97
N THR A 92 -1.42 -19.94 -22.36
CA THR A 92 -2.00 -21.15 -21.75
C THR A 92 -2.90 -20.79 -20.56
N GLU A 93 -3.77 -21.71 -20.15
CA GLU A 93 -4.61 -21.49 -18.95
C GLU A 93 -3.77 -21.39 -17.68
N GLU A 94 -2.62 -22.04 -17.64
CA GLU A 94 -1.65 -21.91 -16.54
C GLU A 94 -1.06 -20.50 -16.48
N ASP A 95 -0.61 -19.95 -17.61
CA ASP A 95 -0.09 -18.57 -17.71
C ASP A 95 -1.15 -17.54 -17.31
N LYS A 96 -2.38 -17.69 -17.76
CA LYS A 96 -3.51 -16.83 -17.40
C LYS A 96 -3.81 -16.88 -15.90
N THR A 97 -3.76 -18.06 -15.30
CA THR A 97 -3.98 -18.26 -13.87
C THR A 97 -2.86 -17.61 -13.06
N LEU A 98 -1.61 -17.81 -13.46
CA LEU A 98 -0.46 -17.19 -12.82
C LEU A 98 -0.48 -15.65 -12.91
N LEU A 99 -0.82 -15.13 -14.09
CA LEU A 99 -0.93 -13.69 -14.31
C LEU A 99 -2.05 -13.08 -13.44
N THR A 100 -3.21 -13.74 -13.37
CA THR A 100 -4.33 -13.33 -12.53
C THR A 100 -3.95 -13.34 -11.04
N ARG A 101 -3.18 -14.34 -10.60
CA ARG A 101 -2.64 -14.37 -9.23
C ARG A 101 -1.77 -13.13 -8.96
N TYR A 102 -0.86 -12.80 -9.87
CA TYR A 102 0.02 -11.64 -9.70
C TYR A 102 -0.75 -10.31 -9.70
N GLU A 103 -1.76 -10.19 -10.54
CA GLU A 103 -2.65 -9.01 -10.55
C GLU A 103 -3.42 -8.87 -9.22
N ASN A 104 -3.92 -9.97 -8.68
CA ASN A 104 -4.65 -9.97 -7.40
C ASN A 104 -3.73 -9.66 -6.21
N GLU A 105 -2.49 -10.17 -6.20
CA GLU A 105 -1.49 -9.77 -5.21
C GLU A 105 -1.19 -8.27 -5.30
N ALA A 106 -1.00 -7.74 -6.52
CA ALA A 106 -0.76 -6.32 -6.75
C ALA A 106 -1.93 -5.44 -6.29
N ARG A 107 -3.17 -5.85 -6.56
CA ARG A 107 -4.38 -5.14 -6.08
C ARG A 107 -4.45 -5.13 -4.56
N TRP A 108 -4.17 -6.26 -3.91
CA TRP A 108 -4.12 -6.30 -2.44
C TRP A 108 -3.10 -5.30 -1.89
N LEU A 109 -1.89 -5.24 -2.47
CA LEU A 109 -0.87 -4.28 -2.07
C LEU A 109 -1.35 -2.84 -2.24
N ARG A 110 -2.04 -2.52 -3.35
CA ARG A 110 -2.63 -1.19 -3.57
C ARG A 110 -3.70 -0.87 -2.54
N GLY A 111 -4.56 -1.84 -2.23
CA GLY A 111 -5.58 -1.73 -1.19
C GLY A 111 -4.98 -1.38 0.17
N VAL A 112 -3.86 -2.01 0.56
CA VAL A 112 -3.16 -1.70 1.83
C VAL A 112 -2.64 -0.27 1.85
N TRP A 113 -2.06 0.22 0.75
CA TRP A 113 -1.57 1.60 0.68
C TRP A 113 -2.71 2.62 0.78
N TYR A 114 -3.80 2.42 0.04
CA TYR A 114 -4.97 3.30 0.14
C TYR A 114 -5.71 3.18 1.46
N PHE A 115 -5.75 1.99 2.09
CA PHE A 115 -6.28 1.82 3.44
C PHE A 115 -5.56 2.77 4.43
N ASN A 116 -4.23 2.77 4.44
CA ASN A 116 -3.46 3.63 5.33
C ASN A 116 -3.57 5.11 4.96
N LEU A 117 -3.58 5.44 3.67
CA LEU A 117 -3.79 6.83 3.22
C LEU A 117 -5.17 7.36 3.65
N ALA A 118 -6.24 6.59 3.46
CA ALA A 118 -7.59 6.97 3.88
C ALA A 118 -7.70 7.11 5.41
N TYR A 119 -7.07 6.19 6.15
CA TYR A 119 -7.05 6.21 7.61
C TYR A 119 -6.36 7.45 8.17
N LEU A 120 -5.22 7.85 7.59
CA LEU A 120 -4.39 8.93 8.11
C LEU A 120 -4.78 10.32 7.58
N TRP A 121 -5.27 10.44 6.34
CA TRP A 121 -5.54 11.72 5.68
C TRP A 121 -6.99 11.94 5.25
N GLY A 122 -7.83 10.91 5.31
CA GLY A 122 -9.20 10.99 4.77
C GLY A 122 -9.20 11.11 3.25
N ASP A 123 -9.63 12.25 2.73
CA ASP A 123 -9.66 12.53 1.29
C ASP A 123 -8.24 12.62 0.73
N VAL A 124 -7.93 11.80 -0.28
CA VAL A 124 -6.62 11.74 -0.95
C VAL A 124 -6.77 11.58 -2.46
N PRO A 125 -5.76 11.96 -3.29
CA PRO A 125 -5.80 11.68 -4.71
C PRO A 125 -5.86 10.17 -5.02
N LEU A 126 -6.79 9.74 -5.86
CA LEU A 126 -6.96 8.35 -6.28
C LEU A 126 -6.34 8.12 -7.67
N PHE A 127 -5.33 7.25 -7.73
CA PHE A 127 -4.68 6.82 -8.97
C PHE A 127 -4.89 5.32 -9.15
N LEU A 128 -5.55 4.93 -10.24
CA LEU A 128 -5.81 3.54 -10.59
C LEU A 128 -4.94 3.05 -11.76
N HIS A 129 -4.26 3.96 -12.43
CA HIS A 129 -3.33 3.74 -13.52
C HIS A 129 -1.99 4.44 -13.26
N ALA A 130 -0.94 4.04 -13.99
CA ALA A 130 0.35 4.72 -13.99
C ALA A 130 0.24 6.02 -14.78
N GLU A 131 -0.04 7.11 -14.08
CA GLU A 131 -0.27 8.42 -14.71
C GLU A 131 0.98 9.01 -15.34
N GLN A 132 0.78 9.74 -16.43
CA GLN A 132 1.85 10.53 -17.03
C GLN A 132 2.17 11.77 -16.17
N PRO A 133 3.36 12.35 -16.27
CA PRO A 133 3.75 13.50 -15.44
C PRO A 133 2.77 14.69 -15.50
N ALA A 134 2.07 14.89 -16.60
CA ALA A 134 1.06 15.95 -16.75
C ALA A 134 -0.20 15.69 -15.89
N ASP A 135 -0.48 14.44 -15.55
CA ASP A 135 -1.72 14.01 -14.89
C ASP A 135 -1.55 13.71 -13.41
N ILE A 136 -0.36 13.95 -12.86
CA ILE A 136 -0.06 13.67 -11.44
C ILE A 136 -0.73 14.65 -10.46
N TYR A 137 -1.18 15.81 -10.94
CA TYR A 137 -1.88 16.80 -10.12
C TYR A 137 -3.38 16.57 -10.13
N LYS A 138 -3.82 15.59 -9.34
CA LYS A 138 -5.25 15.32 -9.13
C LYS A 138 -5.79 15.97 -7.87
N PRO A 139 -7.04 16.42 -7.87
CA PRO A 139 -7.70 16.85 -6.64
C PRO A 139 -7.86 15.65 -5.69
N ARG A 140 -8.15 15.94 -4.43
CA ARG A 140 -8.51 14.89 -3.46
C ARG A 140 -9.81 14.23 -3.87
N THR A 141 -9.85 12.92 -3.80
CA THR A 141 -11.05 12.10 -3.97
C THR A 141 -11.71 11.93 -2.59
N PRO A 142 -13.03 12.04 -2.46
CA PRO A 142 -13.73 11.82 -1.20
C PRO A 142 -13.38 10.46 -0.58
N VAL A 143 -13.13 10.43 0.72
CA VAL A 143 -12.67 9.23 1.43
C VAL A 143 -13.60 8.03 1.26
N ALA A 144 -14.91 8.25 1.12
CA ALA A 144 -15.86 7.17 0.84
C ALA A 144 -15.52 6.41 -0.44
N GLN A 145 -15.14 7.12 -1.51
CA GLN A 145 -14.71 6.48 -2.77
C GLN A 145 -13.36 5.77 -2.63
N ILE A 146 -12.47 6.26 -1.77
CA ILE A 146 -11.22 5.56 -1.45
C ILE A 146 -11.53 4.23 -0.77
N TRP A 147 -12.46 4.22 0.21
CA TRP A 147 -12.89 2.98 0.87
C TRP A 147 -13.57 2.00 -0.09
N GLU A 148 -14.39 2.48 -1.01
CA GLU A 148 -14.97 1.64 -2.07
C GLU A 148 -13.88 0.95 -2.91
N GLN A 149 -12.83 1.70 -3.30
CA GLN A 149 -11.71 1.13 -4.03
C GLN A 149 -10.89 0.14 -3.20
N VAL A 150 -10.64 0.43 -1.94
CA VAL A 150 -9.96 -0.47 -0.99
C VAL A 150 -10.70 -1.80 -0.87
N ILE A 151 -12.03 -1.74 -0.69
CA ILE A 151 -12.89 -2.93 -0.63
C ILE A 151 -12.85 -3.71 -1.94
N ALA A 152 -12.91 -3.03 -3.09
CA ALA A 152 -12.82 -3.67 -4.40
C ALA A 152 -11.47 -4.41 -4.58
N ASP A 153 -10.36 -3.78 -4.23
CA ASP A 153 -9.01 -4.36 -4.33
C ASP A 153 -8.84 -5.58 -3.40
N PHE A 154 -9.33 -5.51 -2.16
CA PHE A 154 -9.29 -6.67 -1.25
C PHE A 154 -10.25 -7.77 -1.66
N THR A 155 -11.41 -7.43 -2.24
CA THR A 155 -12.40 -8.42 -2.69
C THR A 155 -11.84 -9.32 -3.78
N VAL A 156 -11.20 -8.76 -4.81
CA VAL A 156 -10.58 -9.59 -5.86
C VAL A 156 -9.43 -10.44 -5.31
N ALA A 157 -8.72 -9.97 -4.30
CA ALA A 157 -7.64 -10.70 -3.66
C ALA A 157 -8.13 -11.91 -2.82
N THR A 158 -9.42 -12.03 -2.51
CA THR A 158 -9.97 -13.23 -1.85
C THR A 158 -9.85 -14.49 -2.71
N ALA A 159 -9.69 -14.33 -4.04
CA ALA A 159 -9.42 -15.43 -4.96
C ALA A 159 -7.95 -15.94 -4.94
N LEU A 160 -7.08 -15.34 -4.15
CA LEU A 160 -5.70 -15.81 -3.96
C LEU A 160 -5.66 -17.17 -3.27
N PRO A 161 -4.59 -17.97 -3.47
CA PRO A 161 -4.41 -19.23 -2.78
C PRO A 161 -4.36 -19.06 -1.26
N LYS A 162 -4.74 -20.11 -0.54
CA LYS A 162 -4.48 -20.24 0.90
C LYS A 162 -2.99 -20.48 1.14
N ARG A 163 -2.53 -20.23 2.37
CA ARG A 163 -1.12 -20.47 2.72
C ARG A 163 -0.66 -21.90 2.43
N SER A 164 -1.52 -22.90 2.63
CA SER A 164 -1.21 -24.31 2.39
C SER A 164 -1.10 -24.70 0.91
N GLU A 165 -1.54 -23.82 0.02
CA GLU A 165 -1.53 -24.05 -1.43
C GLU A 165 -0.32 -23.40 -2.11
N TYR A 166 0.45 -22.58 -1.38
CA TYR A 166 1.70 -22.00 -1.87
C TYR A 166 2.89 -22.94 -1.68
N SER A 167 3.81 -22.92 -2.63
CA SER A 167 5.12 -23.57 -2.51
C SER A 167 5.99 -22.87 -1.44
N GLU A 168 7.11 -23.51 -1.07
CA GLU A 168 8.07 -22.89 -0.16
C GLU A 168 8.69 -21.61 -0.73
N GLU A 169 8.88 -21.56 -2.06
CA GLU A 169 9.43 -20.39 -2.79
C GLU A 169 8.50 -19.19 -2.75
N ASP A 170 7.18 -19.44 -2.63
CA ASP A 170 6.16 -18.40 -2.52
C ASP A 170 5.83 -18.03 -1.06
N THR A 171 6.64 -18.49 -0.10
CA THR A 171 6.47 -18.12 1.32
C THR A 171 6.57 -16.61 1.52
N GLY A 172 5.60 -16.04 2.24
CA GLY A 172 5.53 -14.58 2.48
C GLY A 172 4.66 -13.82 1.49
N ARG A 173 4.15 -14.47 0.42
CA ARG A 173 3.19 -13.83 -0.48
C ARG A 173 1.81 -13.68 0.17
N VAL A 174 1.05 -12.72 -0.35
CA VAL A 174 -0.34 -12.46 0.08
C VAL A 174 -1.21 -13.69 -0.17
N THR A 175 -2.04 -14.00 0.80
CA THR A 175 -2.98 -15.13 0.76
C THR A 175 -4.43 -14.66 0.78
N SER A 176 -5.37 -15.52 0.42
CA SER A 176 -6.81 -15.25 0.59
C SER A 176 -7.17 -14.91 2.05
N GLY A 177 -6.51 -15.55 3.03
CA GLY A 177 -6.69 -15.23 4.45
C GLY A 177 -6.31 -13.79 4.80
N ALA A 178 -5.21 -13.28 4.22
CA ALA A 178 -4.83 -11.87 4.39
C ALA A 178 -5.86 -10.91 3.76
N ALA A 179 -6.42 -11.27 2.62
CA ALA A 179 -7.47 -10.48 1.97
C ALA A 179 -8.74 -10.42 2.82
N TYR A 180 -9.21 -11.54 3.36
CA TYR A 180 -10.37 -11.57 4.27
C TYR A 180 -10.12 -10.79 5.56
N ALA A 181 -8.91 -10.88 6.13
CA ALA A 181 -8.56 -10.12 7.33
C ALA A 181 -8.61 -8.60 7.08
N MET A 182 -8.10 -8.14 5.94
CA MET A 182 -8.14 -6.72 5.58
C MET A 182 -9.55 -6.25 5.25
N LEU A 183 -10.39 -7.06 4.60
CA LEU A 183 -11.81 -6.77 4.42
C LEU A 183 -12.52 -6.58 5.77
N GLY A 184 -12.30 -7.49 6.73
CA GLY A 184 -12.88 -7.38 8.07
C GLY A 184 -12.42 -6.14 8.84
N ARG A 185 -11.25 -5.57 8.52
CA ARG A 185 -10.78 -4.29 9.09
C ARG A 185 -11.37 -3.08 8.40
N THR A 186 -11.81 -3.23 7.16
CA THR A 186 -12.31 -2.11 6.34
C THR A 186 -13.80 -1.83 6.61
N TYR A 187 -14.56 -2.84 7.03
CA TYR A 187 -15.96 -2.73 7.44
C TYR A 187 -16.10 -2.36 8.93
#